data_921510e18dedb020ec13c72c8b02928f
#
_entry.id   921510e18dedb020ec13c72c8b02928f
#
_cell.length_a   1.000
_cell.length_b   1.000
_cell.length_c   1.000
_cell.angle_alpha   90.00
_cell.angle_beta   90.00
_cell.angle_gamma   90.00
#
_symmetry.space_group_name_H-M   'P 1'
#
loop_
_entity.id
_entity.type
_entity.pdbx_description
1 polymer ?
#
loop_
_entity_poly.entity_id
_entity_poly.type
_entity_poly.pdbx_seq_one_letter_code
_entity_poly.pdbx_strand_id
1 'polypeptide(L)'
;MKKKYIFNFIIGFSLLTIQMMFGQTTTWTGSAWDNGDPNITTDAIVLSGTCNITSNTSFKSITVQADAILNIDNAATITVQDNIQVLGTGQLIMNNNTSLLQNNSSAVNTGNIKYRRNTTPMRQFEYTYWGSPVVAQVLNVFSPLTLSDKFYSYNASVGVNNWVLENQANVMTPGKG
;
A
#
# COMPACT_ATOMS: atom_id res chain seq x y z
N MET A 1 15.37 -24.49 -55.40
CA MET A 1 14.19 -23.69 -54.96
C MET A 1 13.68 -23.99 -53.52
N LYS A 2 14.15 -24.95 -52.78
CA LYS A 2 13.66 -25.28 -51.42
C LYS A 2 14.25 -24.44 -50.28
N LYS A 3 15.42 -23.83 -50.44
CA LYS A 3 16.08 -23.01 -49.38
C LYS A 3 15.44 -21.63 -49.10
N LYS A 4 14.77 -21.02 -50.07
CA LYS A 4 14.14 -19.69 -49.89
C LYS A 4 12.90 -19.75 -48.97
N TYR A 5 12.14 -20.83 -49.00
CA TYR A 5 10.92 -20.97 -48.20
C TYR A 5 11.22 -21.21 -46.71
N ILE A 6 12.31 -21.94 -46.41
CA ILE A 6 12.75 -22.19 -45.02
C ILE A 6 13.23 -20.89 -44.37
N PHE A 7 13.96 -20.05 -45.11
CA PHE A 7 14.43 -18.76 -44.57
C PHE A 7 13.27 -17.79 -44.28
N ASN A 8 12.29 -17.71 -45.17
CA ASN A 8 11.10 -16.88 -44.95
C ASN A 8 10.22 -17.39 -43.80
N PHE A 9 10.15 -18.74 -43.60
CA PHE A 9 9.42 -19.33 -42.48
C PHE A 9 10.10 -19.05 -41.13
N ILE A 10 11.43 -19.09 -41.07
CA ILE A 10 12.20 -18.79 -39.88
C ILE A 10 12.07 -17.30 -39.52
N ILE A 11 12.08 -16.38 -40.49
CA ILE A 11 11.88 -14.94 -40.23
C ILE A 11 10.43 -14.70 -39.77
N GLY A 12 9.44 -15.30 -40.38
CA GLY A 12 8.05 -15.18 -39.98
C GLY A 12 7.79 -15.74 -38.58
N PHE A 13 8.41 -16.85 -38.20
CA PHE A 13 8.32 -17.41 -36.86
C PHE A 13 9.08 -16.60 -35.81
N SER A 14 10.25 -16.04 -36.17
CA SER A 14 11.01 -15.13 -35.29
C SER A 14 10.28 -13.80 -35.06
N LEU A 15 9.55 -13.28 -36.05
CA LEU A 15 8.73 -12.06 -35.88
C LEU A 15 7.49 -12.32 -35.01
N LEU A 16 6.96 -13.54 -34.99
CA LEU A 16 5.81 -13.91 -34.18
C LEU A 16 6.15 -14.11 -32.70
N THR A 17 7.43 -14.33 -32.37
CA THR A 17 7.90 -14.51 -30.98
C THR A 17 8.34 -13.20 -30.30
N ILE A 18 8.35 -12.06 -31.00
CA ILE A 18 8.46 -10.73 -30.40
C ILE A 18 7.03 -10.30 -29.95
N GLN A 19 6.39 -11.14 -29.16
CA GLN A 19 5.22 -10.77 -28.40
C GLN A 19 5.70 -10.04 -27.16
N MET A 20 5.73 -8.76 -27.31
CA MET A 20 5.60 -7.70 -26.33
C MET A 20 5.50 -8.17 -24.86
N MET A 21 6.61 -8.09 -24.15
CA MET A 21 6.60 -7.98 -22.69
C MET A 21 6.17 -6.55 -22.30
N PHE A 22 5.01 -6.08 -22.78
CA PHE A 22 4.35 -4.97 -22.14
C PHE A 22 3.74 -5.52 -20.86
N GLY A 23 4.07 -4.90 -19.72
CA GLY A 23 3.36 -5.22 -18.49
C GLY A 23 1.86 -5.12 -18.75
N GLN A 24 1.12 -6.18 -18.42
CA GLN A 24 -0.31 -6.19 -18.57
C GLN A 24 -0.90 -5.13 -17.64
N THR A 25 -1.72 -4.23 -18.15
CA THR A 25 -2.45 -3.24 -17.35
C THR A 25 -3.89 -3.70 -17.19
N THR A 26 -4.42 -3.58 -15.98
CA THR A 26 -5.85 -3.74 -15.71
C THR A 26 -6.38 -2.50 -15.01
N THR A 27 -7.56 -2.05 -15.43
CA THR A 27 -8.16 -0.82 -14.94
C THR A 27 -9.50 -1.11 -14.27
N TRP A 28 -9.66 -0.63 -13.04
CA TRP A 28 -10.95 -0.60 -12.36
C TRP A 28 -11.76 0.60 -12.83
N THR A 29 -12.89 0.34 -13.47
CA THR A 29 -13.74 1.39 -14.09
C THR A 29 -14.93 1.80 -13.21
N GLY A 30 -14.94 1.38 -11.94
CA GLY A 30 -16.00 1.65 -10.97
C GLY A 30 -16.85 0.44 -10.62
N SER A 31 -16.80 -0.64 -11.42
CA SER A 31 -17.58 -1.86 -11.18
C SER A 31 -16.81 -3.16 -11.41
N ALA A 32 -15.82 -3.17 -12.30
CA ALA A 32 -15.02 -4.36 -12.61
C ALA A 32 -13.65 -3.95 -13.16
N TRP A 33 -12.71 -4.90 -13.14
CA TRP A 33 -11.43 -4.82 -13.84
C TRP A 33 -11.63 -5.13 -15.33
N ASP A 34 -11.12 -4.29 -16.22
CA ASP A 34 -11.31 -4.41 -17.68
C ASP A 34 -10.54 -5.58 -18.31
N ASN A 35 -9.38 -5.92 -17.76
CA ASN A 35 -8.51 -7.00 -18.25
C ASN A 35 -8.33 -8.13 -17.22
N GLY A 36 -9.37 -8.41 -16.42
CA GLY A 36 -9.32 -9.41 -15.36
C GLY A 36 -8.66 -8.92 -14.08
N ASP A 37 -8.73 -9.74 -13.04
CA ASP A 37 -8.21 -9.39 -11.72
C ASP A 37 -6.69 -9.16 -11.76
N PRO A 38 -6.18 -8.17 -11.00
CA PRO A 38 -4.75 -7.89 -10.95
C PRO A 38 -3.95 -9.04 -10.35
N ASN A 39 -2.70 -9.14 -10.76
CA ASN A 39 -1.71 -10.09 -10.25
C ASN A 39 -0.32 -9.45 -10.20
N ILE A 40 0.69 -10.22 -9.75
CA ILE A 40 2.06 -9.72 -9.51
C ILE A 40 2.77 -9.18 -10.77
N THR A 41 2.27 -9.46 -11.96
CA THR A 41 2.82 -8.97 -13.24
C THR A 41 1.97 -7.88 -13.88
N THR A 42 0.85 -7.49 -13.24
CA THR A 42 -0.15 -6.57 -13.77
C THR A 42 -0.04 -5.20 -13.10
N ASP A 43 0.07 -4.15 -13.90
CA ASP A 43 -0.05 -2.76 -13.46
C ASP A 43 -1.55 -2.46 -13.26
N ALA A 44 -1.96 -2.14 -12.03
CA ALA A 44 -3.35 -1.91 -11.67
C ALA A 44 -3.66 -0.42 -11.57
N ILE A 45 -4.70 0.04 -12.26
CA ILE A 45 -5.17 1.42 -12.20
C ILE A 45 -6.59 1.45 -11.65
N VAL A 46 -6.80 2.11 -10.53
CA VAL A 46 -8.15 2.42 -10.02
C VAL A 46 -8.53 3.78 -10.58
N LEU A 47 -9.34 3.77 -11.65
CA LEU A 47 -9.65 4.96 -12.43
C LEU A 47 -10.78 5.77 -11.79
N SER A 48 -11.82 5.10 -11.28
CA SER A 48 -12.99 5.77 -10.71
C SER A 48 -13.72 4.89 -9.70
N GLY A 49 -14.53 5.51 -8.85
CA GLY A 49 -15.37 4.84 -7.86
C GLY A 49 -14.56 4.13 -6.77
N THR A 50 -15.15 3.12 -6.14
CA THR A 50 -14.52 2.35 -5.06
C THR A 50 -14.22 0.93 -5.52
N CYS A 51 -12.96 0.55 -5.49
CA CYS A 51 -12.50 -0.83 -5.65
C CYS A 51 -12.29 -1.45 -4.26
N ASN A 52 -13.01 -2.50 -3.92
CA ASN A 52 -12.87 -3.22 -2.66
C ASN A 52 -12.08 -4.51 -2.86
N ILE A 53 -10.96 -4.64 -2.18
CA ILE A 53 -10.14 -5.86 -2.10
C ILE A 53 -10.40 -6.51 -0.73
N THR A 54 -11.00 -7.69 -0.73
CA THR A 54 -11.40 -8.43 0.48
C THR A 54 -10.69 -9.77 0.63
N SER A 55 -9.73 -10.06 -0.25
CA SER A 55 -8.88 -11.25 -0.23
C SER A 55 -7.44 -10.89 -0.60
N ASN A 56 -6.50 -11.80 -0.29
CA ASN A 56 -5.10 -11.58 -0.62
C ASN A 56 -4.94 -11.39 -2.12
N THR A 57 -4.33 -10.28 -2.51
CA THR A 57 -4.20 -9.87 -3.92
C THR A 57 -2.80 -9.34 -4.16
N SER A 58 -2.25 -9.64 -5.33
CA SER A 58 -0.93 -9.16 -5.74
C SER A 58 -1.06 -8.19 -6.90
N PHE A 59 -0.11 -7.27 -6.98
CA PHE A 59 -0.02 -6.24 -8.02
C PHE A 59 1.44 -6.07 -8.43
N LYS A 60 1.69 -5.75 -9.69
CA LYS A 60 3.01 -5.26 -10.09
C LYS A 60 3.19 -3.82 -9.60
N SER A 61 2.26 -2.94 -9.94
CA SER A 61 2.18 -1.58 -9.42
C SER A 61 0.73 -1.20 -9.16
N ILE A 62 0.50 -0.16 -8.38
CA ILE A 62 -0.83 0.38 -8.09
C ILE A 62 -0.84 1.87 -8.41
N THR A 63 -1.84 2.31 -9.18
CA THR A 63 -2.15 3.73 -9.37
C THR A 63 -3.60 3.97 -8.99
N VAL A 64 -3.83 4.84 -7.99
CA VAL A 64 -5.18 5.30 -7.63
C VAL A 64 -5.34 6.71 -8.16
N GLN A 65 -6.26 6.91 -9.10
CA GLN A 65 -6.53 8.20 -9.72
C GLN A 65 -7.26 9.14 -8.76
N ALA A 66 -7.31 10.43 -9.11
CA ALA A 66 -8.09 11.41 -8.36
C ALA A 66 -9.56 10.96 -8.24
N ASP A 67 -10.14 11.19 -7.06
CA ASP A 67 -11.52 10.81 -6.69
C ASP A 67 -11.84 9.31 -6.70
N ALA A 68 -10.86 8.45 -6.99
CA ALA A 68 -10.98 7.01 -6.88
C ALA A 68 -10.56 6.51 -5.49
N ILE A 69 -11.12 5.37 -5.08
CA ILE A 69 -10.81 4.73 -3.78
C ILE A 69 -10.41 3.28 -4.01
N LEU A 70 -9.22 2.90 -3.56
CA LEU A 70 -8.84 1.50 -3.36
C LEU A 70 -8.95 1.18 -1.87
N ASN A 71 -9.90 0.33 -1.53
CA ASN A 71 -10.21 -0.03 -0.15
C ASN A 71 -9.81 -1.49 0.11
N ILE A 72 -8.90 -1.71 1.04
CA ILE A 72 -8.44 -3.04 1.44
C ILE A 72 -9.09 -3.40 2.76
N ASP A 73 -9.77 -4.55 2.82
CA ASP A 73 -10.57 -4.97 3.96
C ASP A 73 -10.44 -6.47 4.26
N ASN A 74 -11.20 -6.94 5.23
CA ASN A 74 -11.33 -8.36 5.59
C ASN A 74 -9.98 -9.05 5.89
N ALA A 75 -9.08 -8.35 6.60
CA ALA A 75 -7.74 -8.84 6.93
C ALA A 75 -6.90 -9.25 5.71
N ALA A 76 -7.22 -8.75 4.52
CA ALA A 76 -6.48 -9.06 3.30
C ALA A 76 -5.05 -8.50 3.36
N THR A 77 -4.14 -9.25 2.77
CA THR A 77 -2.77 -8.79 2.48
C THR A 77 -2.66 -8.44 1.01
N ILE A 78 -2.23 -7.22 0.72
CA ILE A 78 -1.83 -6.86 -0.64
C ILE A 78 -0.32 -6.94 -0.78
N THR A 79 0.13 -7.54 -1.88
CA THR A 79 1.55 -7.60 -2.25
C THR A 79 1.78 -6.78 -3.51
N VAL A 80 2.67 -5.80 -3.43
CA VAL A 80 3.01 -4.92 -4.55
C VAL A 80 4.47 -5.13 -4.92
N GLN A 81 4.72 -5.47 -6.18
CA GLN A 81 6.09 -5.71 -6.65
C GLN A 81 6.89 -4.42 -6.68
N ASP A 82 6.33 -3.36 -7.26
CA ASP A 82 7.00 -2.08 -7.49
C ASP A 82 6.31 -0.93 -6.75
N ASN A 83 5.99 0.15 -7.43
CA ASN A 83 5.54 1.40 -6.84
C ASN A 83 4.02 1.48 -6.60
N ILE A 84 3.68 2.36 -5.67
CA ILE A 84 2.31 2.76 -5.36
C ILE A 84 2.19 4.26 -5.60
N GLN A 85 1.17 4.66 -6.37
CA GLN A 85 0.87 6.06 -6.67
C GLN A 85 -0.56 6.38 -6.27
N VAL A 86 -0.75 7.37 -5.42
CA VAL A 86 -2.06 7.90 -5.05
C VAL A 86 -2.11 9.35 -5.50
N LEU A 87 -2.93 9.64 -6.51
CA LEU A 87 -2.93 10.92 -7.22
C LEU A 87 -4.07 11.83 -6.74
N GLY A 88 -3.77 13.10 -6.58
CA GLY A 88 -4.75 14.15 -6.22
C GLY A 88 -5.56 13.79 -4.98
N THR A 89 -6.87 13.69 -5.12
CA THR A 89 -7.84 13.33 -4.08
C THR A 89 -8.09 11.83 -3.92
N GLY A 90 -7.40 11.01 -4.72
CA GLY A 90 -7.45 9.55 -4.64
C GLY A 90 -7.10 9.01 -3.26
N GLN A 91 -7.59 7.82 -2.92
CA GLN A 91 -7.37 7.22 -1.60
C GLN A 91 -7.02 5.74 -1.70
N LEU A 92 -5.93 5.35 -1.06
CA LEU A 92 -5.64 3.97 -0.70
C LEU A 92 -5.90 3.79 0.79
N ILE A 93 -6.88 2.96 1.14
CA ILE A 93 -7.31 2.75 2.53
C ILE A 93 -6.99 1.32 2.94
N MET A 94 -6.12 1.18 3.93
CA MET A 94 -5.79 -0.09 4.57
C MET A 94 -6.60 -0.20 5.86
N ASN A 95 -7.67 -0.98 5.87
CA ASN A 95 -8.51 -1.13 7.05
C ASN A 95 -7.87 -2.00 8.14
N ASN A 96 -8.55 -2.13 9.26
CA ASN A 96 -8.03 -2.88 10.41
C ASN A 96 -7.65 -4.31 10.03
N ASN A 97 -6.52 -4.79 10.54
CA ASN A 97 -5.94 -6.11 10.29
C ASN A 97 -5.44 -6.38 8.86
N THR A 98 -5.55 -5.44 7.93
CA THR A 98 -4.98 -5.60 6.59
C THR A 98 -3.47 -5.36 6.58
N SER A 99 -2.78 -5.88 5.58
CA SER A 99 -1.33 -5.75 5.45
C SER A 99 -0.92 -5.33 4.04
N LEU A 100 0.16 -4.56 3.97
CA LEU A 100 0.82 -4.17 2.73
C LEU A 100 2.26 -4.70 2.75
N LEU A 101 2.60 -5.50 1.76
CA LEU A 101 3.97 -5.94 1.48
C LEU A 101 4.42 -5.33 0.15
N GLN A 102 5.49 -4.56 0.16
CA GLN A 102 6.14 -4.04 -1.03
C GLN A 102 7.48 -4.74 -1.21
N ASN A 103 7.67 -5.42 -2.36
CA ASN A 103 8.86 -6.24 -2.61
C ASN A 103 10.07 -5.40 -3.01
N ASN A 104 9.87 -4.38 -3.85
CA ASN A 104 10.94 -3.49 -4.27
C ASN A 104 11.17 -2.38 -3.23
N SER A 105 12.19 -2.53 -2.40
CA SER A 105 12.57 -1.54 -1.38
C SER A 105 13.08 -0.20 -1.96
N SER A 106 13.43 -0.17 -3.24
CA SER A 106 13.86 1.03 -3.96
C SER A 106 12.75 1.70 -4.75
N ALA A 107 11.51 1.18 -4.67
CA ALA A 107 10.37 1.76 -5.38
C ALA A 107 10.05 3.17 -4.86
N VAL A 108 9.81 4.08 -5.79
CA VAL A 108 9.41 5.46 -5.48
C VAL A 108 7.90 5.54 -5.41
N ASN A 109 7.37 5.68 -4.21
CA ASN A 109 5.94 5.85 -3.96
C ASN A 109 5.56 7.33 -3.95
N THR A 110 4.33 7.65 -4.39
CA THR A 110 3.80 9.01 -4.38
C THR A 110 2.40 9.07 -3.77
N GLY A 111 2.07 10.20 -3.15
CA GLY A 111 0.80 10.40 -2.44
C GLY A 111 0.79 9.81 -1.04
N ASN A 112 -0.39 9.74 -0.45
CA ASN A 112 -0.58 9.29 0.93
C ASN A 112 -1.52 8.09 1.00
N ILE A 113 -1.28 7.20 1.97
CA ILE A 113 -2.18 6.11 2.29
C ILE A 113 -2.86 6.34 3.65
N LYS A 114 -4.07 5.82 3.82
CA LYS A 114 -4.77 5.80 5.11
C LYS A 114 -4.64 4.41 5.73
N TYR A 115 -3.91 4.32 6.82
CA TYR A 115 -3.69 3.05 7.52
C TYR A 115 -4.52 3.04 8.81
N ARG A 116 -5.61 2.27 8.85
CA ARG A 116 -6.53 2.22 9.98
C ARG A 116 -6.20 1.05 10.89
N ARG A 117 -6.21 1.30 12.19
CA ARG A 117 -6.06 0.27 13.22
C ARG A 117 -7.00 0.55 14.37
N ASN A 118 -7.62 -0.50 14.89
CA ASN A 118 -8.45 -0.45 16.07
C ASN A 118 -7.67 -1.01 17.27
N THR A 119 -7.83 -0.37 18.41
CA THR A 119 -7.41 -0.97 19.68
C THR A 119 -8.38 -2.08 20.09
N THR A 120 -7.93 -3.00 20.93
CA THR A 120 -8.85 -3.75 21.78
C THR A 120 -9.56 -2.80 22.75
N PRO A 121 -10.79 -3.13 23.23
CA PRO A 121 -11.41 -2.33 24.27
C PRO A 121 -10.48 -2.16 25.47
N MET A 122 -10.26 -0.91 25.88
CA MET A 122 -9.37 -0.54 26.99
C MET A 122 -10.21 -0.12 28.19
N ARG A 123 -9.71 -0.43 29.38
CA ARG A 123 -10.23 0.11 30.64
C ARG A 123 -9.56 1.45 30.95
N GLN A 124 -10.17 2.22 31.83
CA GLN A 124 -9.56 3.46 32.33
C GLN A 124 -8.17 3.15 32.95
N PHE A 125 -7.18 3.99 32.59
CA PHE A 125 -5.75 3.86 32.98
C PHE A 125 -4.94 2.77 32.28
N GLU A 126 -5.47 2.08 31.27
CA GLU A 126 -4.69 1.22 30.40
C GLU A 126 -4.01 2.03 29.28
N TYR A 127 -2.85 1.56 28.83
CA TYR A 127 -2.11 2.15 27.73
C TYR A 127 -2.13 1.22 26.51
N THR A 128 -2.12 1.82 25.34
CA THR A 128 -1.95 1.09 24.07
C THR A 128 -0.62 1.49 23.43
N TYR A 129 0.10 0.51 22.93
CA TYR A 129 1.36 0.71 22.23
C TYR A 129 1.08 0.85 20.74
N TRP A 130 1.66 1.88 20.13
CA TRP A 130 1.51 2.16 18.72
C TRP A 130 2.87 2.40 18.06
N GLY A 131 3.08 1.78 16.89
CA GLY A 131 4.11 2.16 15.95
C GLY A 131 3.44 2.69 14.67
N SER A 132 3.87 3.84 14.16
CA SER A 132 3.35 4.33 12.91
C SER A 132 3.95 3.58 11.71
N PRO A 133 3.15 3.02 10.80
CA PRO A 133 3.66 2.49 9.55
C PRO A 133 3.83 3.58 8.47
N VAL A 134 3.42 4.80 8.76
CA VAL A 134 3.44 5.93 7.82
C VAL A 134 4.27 7.09 8.38
N VAL A 135 4.81 7.92 7.46
CA VAL A 135 5.55 9.13 7.82
C VAL A 135 4.62 10.27 8.22
N ALA A 136 5.16 11.26 8.94
CA ALA A 136 4.49 12.51 9.30
C ALA A 136 3.23 12.37 10.16
N GLN A 137 3.01 11.24 10.82
CA GLN A 137 1.89 11.07 11.74
C GLN A 137 2.14 11.81 13.05
N VAL A 138 1.35 12.82 13.35
CA VAL A 138 1.43 13.60 14.59
C VAL A 138 0.61 12.93 15.70
N LEU A 139 1.13 12.89 16.92
CA LEU A 139 0.54 12.18 18.07
C LEU A 139 -0.90 12.61 18.38
N ASN A 140 -1.16 13.92 18.53
CA ASN A 140 -2.51 14.41 18.84
C ASN A 140 -3.49 14.29 17.66
N VAL A 141 -3.00 14.23 16.42
CA VAL A 141 -3.85 13.95 15.24
C VAL A 141 -4.22 12.48 15.19
N PHE A 142 -3.30 11.60 15.59
CA PHE A 142 -3.54 10.18 15.69
C PHE A 142 -4.51 9.83 16.84
N SER A 143 -4.34 10.44 18.00
CA SER A 143 -5.18 10.20 19.18
C SER A 143 -5.66 11.50 19.82
N PRO A 144 -6.67 12.17 19.23
CA PRO A 144 -7.06 13.54 19.62
C PRO A 144 -7.74 13.63 20.99
N LEU A 145 -8.20 12.51 21.53
CA LEU A 145 -8.84 12.47 22.87
C LEU A 145 -7.86 12.10 24.00
N THR A 146 -6.61 11.78 23.67
CA THR A 146 -5.57 11.52 24.66
C THR A 146 -5.09 12.84 25.28
N LEU A 147 -5.04 12.90 26.61
CA LEU A 147 -4.55 14.07 27.33
C LEU A 147 -3.08 14.34 26.98
N SER A 148 -2.69 15.60 26.94
CA SER A 148 -1.35 16.04 26.51
C SER A 148 -0.20 15.49 27.35
N ASP A 149 -0.47 15.11 28.60
CA ASP A 149 0.47 14.52 29.55
C ASP A 149 0.45 12.98 29.56
N LYS A 150 -0.15 12.34 28.55
CA LYS A 150 -0.30 10.88 28.48
C LYS A 150 0.31 10.26 27.23
N PHE A 151 1.10 11.01 26.47
CA PHE A 151 1.90 10.49 25.37
C PHE A 151 3.30 10.13 25.86
N TYR A 152 3.72 8.89 25.68
CA TYR A 152 5.02 8.41 26.10
C TYR A 152 5.69 7.61 24.98
N SER A 153 7.02 7.70 24.90
CA SER A 153 7.84 6.78 24.13
C SER A 153 8.72 5.95 25.08
N TYR A 154 9.10 4.75 24.65
CA TYR A 154 10.04 3.94 25.39
C TYR A 154 11.46 4.14 24.84
N ASN A 155 12.41 4.50 25.70
CA ASN A 155 13.80 4.66 25.35
C ASN A 155 14.68 3.79 26.24
N ALA A 156 15.14 2.65 25.72
CA ALA A 156 15.97 1.69 26.44
C ALA A 156 17.32 2.26 26.93
N SER A 157 17.77 3.39 26.35
CA SER A 157 19.05 4.02 26.69
C SER A 157 18.96 5.00 27.86
N VAL A 158 17.76 5.31 28.34
CA VAL A 158 17.54 6.26 29.45
C VAL A 158 17.38 5.48 30.75
N GLY A 159 18.43 5.31 31.49
CA GLY A 159 18.52 4.86 32.89
C GLY A 159 17.36 4.03 33.47
N VAL A 160 16.95 4.36 34.69
CA VAL A 160 15.97 3.59 35.49
C VAL A 160 14.52 3.82 35.09
N ASN A 161 14.19 4.93 34.44
CA ASN A 161 12.84 5.25 33.95
C ASN A 161 12.89 5.48 32.44
N ASN A 162 12.62 4.43 31.71
CA ASN A 162 12.75 4.40 30.24
C ASN A 162 11.56 5.00 29.51
N TRP A 163 10.50 5.39 30.23
CA TRP A 163 9.35 6.08 29.67
C TRP A 163 9.59 7.59 29.61
N VAL A 164 9.61 8.11 28.42
CA VAL A 164 9.85 9.54 28.14
C VAL A 164 8.53 10.19 27.74
N LEU A 165 8.15 11.25 28.47
CA LEU A 165 6.97 12.04 28.10
C LEU A 165 7.21 12.73 26.77
N GLU A 166 6.30 12.56 25.85
CA GLU A 166 6.33 13.16 24.51
C GLU A 166 5.41 14.36 24.42
N ASN A 167 5.83 15.37 23.68
CA ASN A 167 4.93 16.46 23.32
C ASN A 167 3.87 15.95 22.33
N GLN A 168 2.61 16.24 22.59
CA GLN A 168 1.49 15.84 21.75
C GLN A 168 1.60 16.29 20.27
N ALA A 169 2.39 17.34 19.99
CA ALA A 169 2.67 17.84 18.64
C ALA A 169 3.82 17.10 17.95
N ASN A 170 4.49 16.17 18.64
CA ASN A 170 5.59 15.40 18.05
C ASN A 170 5.09 14.47 16.95
N VAL A 171 5.94 14.30 15.94
CA VAL A 171 5.72 13.34 14.83
C VAL A 171 6.25 11.98 15.25
N MET A 172 5.45 10.95 15.02
CA MET A 172 5.86 9.56 15.24
C MET A 172 6.94 9.17 14.23
N THR A 173 8.01 8.55 14.72
CA THR A 173 9.01 7.94 13.85
C THR A 173 8.46 6.61 13.32
N PRO A 174 8.41 6.37 12.00
CA PRO A 174 7.93 5.10 11.45
C PRO A 174 8.68 3.89 12.02
N GLY A 175 7.93 2.86 12.42
CA GLY A 175 8.46 1.62 12.97
C GLY A 175 8.97 1.72 14.42
N LYS A 176 8.97 2.90 15.04
CA LYS A 176 9.25 3.08 16.46
C LYS A 176 7.94 2.97 17.24
N GLY A 177 7.91 2.12 18.27
CA GLY A 177 6.81 2.00 19.22
C GLY A 177 7.07 2.78 20.51
#